data_b54af1d3ab6d0adef3b09a3f4d03ee73
#
_entry.id   b54af1d3ab6d0adef3b09a3f4d03ee73
#
_cell.length_a   1.000
_cell.length_b   1.000
_cell.length_c   1.000
_cell.angle_alpha   90.00
_cell.angle_beta   90.00
_cell.angle_gamma   90.00
#
_symmetry.space_group_name_H-M   'P 1'
#
loop_
_entity.id
_entity.type
_entity.pdbx_description
1 polymer ?
#
loop_
_entity_poly.entity_id
_entity_poly.type
_entity_poly.pdbx_seq_one_letter_code
_entity_poly.pdbx_strand_id
1 'polypeptide(L)'
;YFPNYDARFAYPGKTGQLILFKRAGVPHPRTTSFSDTRAFNRQCRRIPDDLPFGFPCVFKFDWGGEGETVFPVDSDSRLKEFLCTASAFEQTGQSGFLLQEMIPAGNRSLRVAVIGRRFVAYWRVQPDRQKWYANLAHGGQIDFMADPELRKMAVSAVSNFCRFTRIDLAGFDLLFPERAASATPFFLEINYFFGRRGLGGSEAYYRILDQEMNSWLRRNGLEAMRADS
;
A
#
# COMPACT_ATOMS: atom_id res chain seq x y z
N TYR A 1 -21.20 9.19 -1.69
CA TYR A 1 -21.06 7.99 -2.52
C TYR A 1 -20.53 6.84 -1.68
N PHE A 2 -20.85 5.62 -2.09
CA PHE A 2 -20.21 4.40 -1.63
C PHE A 2 -20.01 3.47 -2.83
N PRO A 3 -18.79 2.97 -3.07
CA PRO A 3 -17.56 3.37 -2.38
C PRO A 3 -17.07 4.77 -2.78
N ASN A 4 -16.36 5.42 -1.85
CA ASN A 4 -15.78 6.75 -2.08
C ASN A 4 -14.36 6.62 -2.66
N TYR A 5 -14.16 7.13 -3.87
CA TYR A 5 -12.88 7.14 -4.58
C TYR A 5 -12.23 8.52 -4.69
N ASP A 6 -12.73 9.53 -3.98
CA ASP A 6 -12.20 10.91 -4.06
C ASP A 6 -10.69 10.95 -3.78
N ALA A 7 -10.25 10.25 -2.74
CA ALA A 7 -8.83 10.19 -2.39
C ALA A 7 -7.98 9.54 -3.48
N ARG A 8 -8.51 8.53 -4.19
CA ARG A 8 -7.81 7.87 -5.30
C ARG A 8 -7.56 8.82 -6.46
N PHE A 9 -8.55 9.63 -6.80
CA PHE A 9 -8.45 10.58 -7.91
C PHE A 9 -7.66 11.83 -7.53
N ALA A 10 -7.76 12.30 -6.28
CA ALA A 10 -7.00 13.45 -5.78
C ALA A 10 -5.51 13.13 -5.55
N TYR A 11 -5.18 11.86 -5.28
CA TYR A 11 -3.83 11.38 -4.97
C TYR A 11 -3.47 10.14 -5.79
N PRO A 12 -3.34 10.28 -7.13
CA PRO A 12 -3.06 9.15 -8.01
C PRO A 12 -1.63 8.65 -7.86
N GLY A 13 -1.42 7.37 -8.17
CA GLY A 13 -0.10 6.73 -8.14
C GLY A 13 0.49 6.57 -6.74
N LYS A 14 1.70 6.08 -6.68
CA LYS A 14 2.43 5.91 -5.40
C LYS A 14 2.91 7.24 -4.84
N THR A 15 3.25 8.20 -5.70
CA THR A 15 3.60 9.57 -5.30
C THR A 15 2.39 10.27 -4.66
N GLY A 16 1.20 10.14 -5.23
CA GLY A 16 -0.02 10.66 -4.64
C GLY A 16 -0.29 10.04 -3.26
N GLN A 17 -0.14 8.73 -3.12
CA GLN A 17 -0.28 8.06 -1.82
C GLN A 17 0.73 8.57 -0.79
N LEU A 18 2.00 8.79 -1.18
CA LEU A 18 3.02 9.37 -0.30
C LEU A 18 2.60 10.76 0.21
N ILE A 19 2.07 11.61 -0.66
CA ILE A 19 1.55 12.93 -0.28
C ILE A 19 0.40 12.78 0.73
N LEU A 20 -0.50 11.84 0.49
CA LEU A 20 -1.63 11.57 1.37
C LEU A 20 -1.19 11.06 2.75
N PHE A 21 -0.19 10.17 2.82
CA PHE A 21 0.39 9.72 4.10
C PHE A 21 1.01 10.87 4.89
N LYS A 22 1.77 11.74 4.22
CA LYS A 22 2.35 12.94 4.84
C LYS A 22 1.29 13.89 5.37
N ARG A 23 0.22 14.15 4.60
CA ARG A 23 -0.90 15.01 5.02
C ARG A 23 -1.69 14.45 6.18
N ALA A 24 -1.86 13.13 6.22
CA ALA A 24 -2.53 12.44 7.32
C ALA A 24 -1.64 12.27 8.57
N GLY A 25 -0.34 12.60 8.46
CA GLY A 25 0.61 12.46 9.57
C GLY A 25 0.85 11.01 9.99
N VAL A 26 0.64 10.03 9.09
CA VAL A 26 0.85 8.62 9.43
C VAL A 26 2.30 8.20 9.19
N PRO A 27 2.86 7.32 10.05
CA PRO A 27 4.18 6.76 9.83
C PRO A 27 4.25 5.99 8.50
N HIS A 28 5.32 6.23 7.76
CA HIS A 28 5.62 5.55 6.49
C HIS A 28 7.14 5.49 6.30
N PRO A 29 7.68 4.56 5.51
CA PRO A 29 9.10 4.50 5.23
C PRO A 29 9.59 5.81 4.62
N ARG A 30 10.81 6.23 4.93
CA ARG A 30 11.41 7.41 4.28
C ARG A 30 11.40 7.20 2.77
N THR A 31 10.86 8.17 2.05
CA THR A 31 10.60 8.03 0.61
C THR A 31 10.84 9.36 -0.08
N THR A 32 11.58 9.29 -1.19
CA THR A 32 11.79 10.40 -2.11
C THR A 32 11.15 10.05 -3.45
N SER A 33 10.33 10.94 -4.00
CA SER A 33 9.69 10.76 -5.30
C SER A 33 10.34 11.68 -6.35
N PHE A 34 10.44 11.19 -7.56
CA PHE A 34 11.01 11.88 -8.72
C PHE A 34 10.00 11.83 -9.87
N SER A 35 9.78 12.98 -10.51
CA SER A 35 8.89 13.07 -11.67
C SER A 35 9.45 12.35 -12.90
N ASP A 36 10.78 12.30 -12.99
CA ASP A 36 11.52 11.74 -14.12
C ASP A 36 13.00 11.54 -13.75
N THR A 37 13.75 10.90 -14.63
CA THR A 37 15.20 10.67 -14.46
C THR A 37 16.02 11.97 -14.47
N ARG A 38 15.54 13.03 -15.12
CA ARG A 38 16.21 14.34 -15.10
C ARG A 38 16.06 15.00 -13.72
N ALA A 39 14.89 14.87 -13.10
CA ALA A 39 14.66 15.34 -11.73
C ALA A 39 15.58 14.62 -10.75
N PHE A 40 15.72 13.29 -10.91
CA PHE A 40 16.65 12.50 -10.11
C PHE A 40 18.09 13.00 -10.27
N ASN A 41 18.60 13.13 -11.50
CA ASN A 41 19.98 13.58 -11.78
C ASN A 41 20.29 15.00 -11.27
N ARG A 42 19.26 15.87 -11.14
CA ARG A 42 19.43 17.20 -10.53
C ARG A 42 19.56 17.14 -9.01
N GLN A 43 18.87 16.21 -8.36
CA GLN A 43 18.79 16.12 -6.90
C GLN A 43 19.86 15.19 -6.31
N CYS A 44 20.18 14.10 -7.00
CA CYS A 44 21.10 13.07 -6.54
C CYS A 44 22.34 13.03 -7.43
N ARG A 45 23.40 13.73 -7.02
CA ARG A 45 24.68 13.76 -7.74
C ARG A 45 25.67 12.74 -7.22
N ARG A 46 25.55 12.34 -5.96
CA ARG A 46 26.39 11.34 -5.29
C ARG A 46 25.50 10.30 -4.63
N ILE A 47 25.43 9.11 -5.22
CA ILE A 47 24.67 7.98 -4.67
C ILE A 47 25.67 7.07 -3.94
N PRO A 48 25.36 6.60 -2.71
CA PRO A 48 24.09 6.76 -1.97
C PRO A 48 23.99 8.02 -1.10
N ASP A 49 25.00 8.87 -1.04
CA ASP A 49 25.14 9.96 -0.06
C ASP A 49 23.98 10.97 -0.10
N ASP A 50 23.46 11.24 -1.30
CA ASP A 50 22.34 12.17 -1.48
C ASP A 50 20.97 11.54 -1.17
N LEU A 51 20.90 10.24 -0.86
CA LEU A 51 19.69 9.58 -0.41
C LEU A 51 19.61 9.59 1.11
N PRO A 52 18.43 9.89 1.70
CA PRO A 52 18.30 10.01 3.16
C PRO A 52 18.38 8.66 3.89
N PHE A 53 18.58 7.54 3.19
CA PHE A 53 18.55 6.18 3.77
C PHE A 53 19.58 5.19 3.18
N GLY A 54 20.32 5.51 2.12
CA GLY A 54 21.32 4.61 1.54
C GLY A 54 20.79 3.28 0.98
N PHE A 55 21.70 2.30 0.80
CA PHE A 55 21.35 0.94 0.39
C PHE A 55 21.34 -0.02 1.61
N PRO A 56 20.50 -1.10 1.55
CA PRO A 56 19.51 -1.40 0.51
C PRO A 56 18.29 -0.50 0.57
N CYS A 57 17.71 -0.22 -0.59
CA CYS A 57 16.47 0.54 -0.71
C CYS A 57 15.50 -0.13 -1.71
N VAL A 58 14.33 0.44 -1.90
CA VAL A 58 13.30 -0.07 -2.82
C VAL A 58 13.05 0.97 -3.91
N PHE A 59 13.21 0.58 -5.15
CA PHE A 59 12.79 1.34 -6.33
C PHE A 59 11.34 0.98 -6.67
N LYS A 60 10.50 1.98 -6.89
CA LYS A 60 9.09 1.78 -7.27
C LYS A 60 8.76 2.69 -8.44
N PHE A 61 8.29 2.14 -9.55
CA PHE A 61 7.63 2.98 -10.55
C PHE A 61 6.32 3.54 -9.98
N ASP A 62 5.97 4.76 -10.37
CA ASP A 62 4.77 5.45 -9.84
C ASP A 62 3.46 4.79 -10.30
N TRP A 63 3.51 4.05 -11.39
CA TRP A 63 2.41 3.25 -11.93
C TRP A 63 2.52 1.76 -11.59
N GLY A 64 1.54 0.97 -12.04
CA GLY A 64 1.47 -0.48 -11.86
C GLY A 64 0.99 -0.87 -10.46
N GLY A 65 0.79 -2.15 -10.28
CA GLY A 65 0.27 -2.78 -9.06
C GLY A 65 0.84 -4.17 -8.85
N GLU A 66 0.33 -4.88 -7.85
CA GLU A 66 0.65 -6.29 -7.52
C GLU A 66 2.14 -6.62 -7.32
N GLY A 67 2.99 -5.60 -7.10
CA GLY A 67 4.43 -5.76 -6.90
C GLY A 67 5.26 -5.84 -8.19
N GLU A 68 4.65 -5.81 -9.37
CA GLU A 68 5.36 -5.93 -10.66
C GLU A 68 6.28 -4.73 -10.95
N THR A 69 6.05 -3.60 -10.30
CA THR A 69 6.79 -2.35 -10.50
C THR A 69 7.60 -1.94 -9.26
N VAL A 70 7.97 -2.92 -8.41
CA VAL A 70 8.65 -2.70 -7.14
C VAL A 70 9.86 -3.61 -7.04
N PHE A 71 11.04 -3.03 -6.88
CA PHE A 71 12.32 -3.74 -6.98
C PHE A 71 13.26 -3.41 -5.83
N PRO A 72 13.97 -4.39 -5.26
CA PRO A 72 15.03 -4.15 -4.32
C PRO A 72 16.26 -3.59 -5.03
N VAL A 73 16.92 -2.66 -4.40
CA VAL A 73 18.15 -2.03 -4.88
C VAL A 73 19.18 -2.10 -3.77
N ASP A 74 20.24 -2.85 -3.99
CA ASP A 74 21.32 -3.10 -3.06
C ASP A 74 22.61 -2.35 -3.38
N SER A 75 22.68 -1.78 -4.58
CA SER A 75 23.90 -1.17 -5.12
C SER A 75 23.60 -0.04 -6.11
N ASP A 76 24.59 0.82 -6.30
CA ASP A 76 24.57 1.88 -7.31
C ASP A 76 24.41 1.33 -8.73
N SER A 77 25.06 0.19 -9.04
CA SER A 77 24.92 -0.47 -10.33
C SER A 77 23.46 -0.89 -10.58
N ARG A 78 22.84 -1.50 -9.59
CA ARG A 78 21.43 -1.93 -9.70
C ARG A 78 20.48 -0.75 -9.84
N LEU A 79 20.75 0.35 -9.14
CA LEU A 79 19.97 1.58 -9.29
C LEU A 79 20.07 2.14 -10.72
N LYS A 80 21.27 2.18 -11.30
CA LYS A 80 21.49 2.65 -12.68
C LYS A 80 20.71 1.82 -13.71
N GLU A 81 20.59 0.51 -13.52
CA GLU A 81 19.77 -0.34 -14.39
C GLU A 81 18.30 0.09 -14.38
N PHE A 82 17.73 0.35 -13.17
CA PHE A 82 16.35 0.82 -13.07
C PHE A 82 16.17 2.24 -13.59
N LEU A 83 17.15 3.11 -13.45
CA LEU A 83 17.10 4.46 -14.04
C LEU A 83 17.13 4.40 -15.58
N CYS A 84 17.91 3.50 -16.18
CA CYS A 84 17.87 3.26 -17.62
C CYS A 84 16.48 2.77 -18.07
N THR A 85 15.88 1.84 -17.31
CA THR A 85 14.52 1.35 -17.55
C THR A 85 13.49 2.48 -17.42
N ALA A 86 13.61 3.31 -16.38
CA ALA A 86 12.74 4.49 -16.20
C ALA A 86 12.83 5.45 -17.39
N SER A 87 14.06 5.75 -17.85
CA SER A 87 14.28 6.61 -19.02
C SER A 87 13.65 6.03 -20.31
N ALA A 88 13.65 4.70 -20.47
CA ALA A 88 12.98 4.05 -21.60
C ALA A 88 11.45 4.18 -21.51
N PHE A 89 10.86 4.03 -20.32
CA PHE A 89 9.42 4.25 -20.10
C PHE A 89 9.00 5.70 -20.31
N GLU A 90 9.84 6.66 -19.93
CA GLU A 90 9.58 8.10 -20.15
C GLU A 90 9.34 8.42 -21.63
N GLN A 91 10.04 7.71 -22.54
CA GLN A 91 9.85 7.87 -23.98
C GLN A 91 8.47 7.37 -24.46
N THR A 92 7.82 6.51 -23.69
CA THR A 92 6.47 6.01 -23.98
C THR A 92 5.37 6.76 -23.23
N GLY A 93 5.73 7.84 -22.53
CA GLY A 93 4.80 8.67 -21.76
C GLY A 93 4.53 8.17 -20.33
N GLN A 94 5.20 7.12 -19.88
CA GLN A 94 5.14 6.65 -18.49
C GLN A 94 6.31 7.22 -17.71
N SER A 95 6.06 8.08 -16.73
CA SER A 95 7.11 8.75 -15.96
C SER A 95 6.84 8.68 -14.46
N GLY A 96 7.87 8.99 -13.69
CA GLY A 96 7.80 9.03 -12.24
C GLY A 96 8.20 7.71 -11.55
N PHE A 97 8.95 7.85 -10.49
CA PHE A 97 9.36 6.75 -9.62
C PHE A 97 9.68 7.24 -8.21
N LEU A 98 9.78 6.31 -7.30
CA LEU A 98 10.12 6.56 -5.90
C LEU A 98 11.31 5.70 -5.50
N LEU A 99 12.18 6.26 -4.66
CA LEU A 99 13.13 5.51 -3.86
C LEU A 99 12.65 5.52 -2.42
N GLN A 100 12.57 4.35 -1.82
CA GLN A 100 12.02 4.16 -0.49
C GLN A 100 12.99 3.36 0.37
N GLU A 101 13.10 3.75 1.63
CA GLU A 101 13.81 2.98 2.65
C GLU A 101 13.29 1.55 2.73
N MET A 102 14.18 0.58 2.76
CA MET A 102 13.83 -0.81 3.01
C MET A 102 13.67 -1.05 4.51
N ILE A 103 12.46 -1.40 4.91
CA ILE A 103 12.13 -1.68 6.31
C ILE A 103 12.25 -3.18 6.59
N PRO A 104 13.16 -3.62 7.49
CA PRO A 104 13.18 -5.00 7.95
C PRO A 104 11.90 -5.34 8.71
N ALA A 105 11.08 -6.22 8.16
CA ALA A 105 9.77 -6.59 8.69
C ALA A 105 9.51 -8.11 8.70
N GLY A 106 10.56 -8.95 8.75
CA GLY A 106 10.46 -10.40 8.89
C GLY A 106 9.78 -11.11 7.71
N ASN A 107 10.01 -10.66 6.50
CA ASN A 107 9.37 -11.20 5.29
C ASN A 107 7.84 -11.27 5.36
N ARG A 108 7.23 -10.35 6.09
CA ARG A 108 5.77 -10.28 6.24
C ARG A 108 5.27 -8.85 6.15
N SER A 109 4.04 -8.71 5.71
CA SER A 109 3.30 -7.46 5.72
C SER A 109 1.89 -7.70 6.24
N LEU A 110 1.31 -6.70 6.89
CA LEU A 110 -0.06 -6.79 7.33
C LEU A 110 -0.98 -6.12 6.32
N ARG A 111 -1.99 -6.85 5.83
CA ARG A 111 -3.08 -6.28 5.05
C ARG A 111 -4.24 -5.96 5.98
N VAL A 112 -4.75 -4.73 5.88
CA VAL A 112 -6.06 -4.35 6.43
C VAL A 112 -6.97 -4.02 5.26
N ALA A 113 -7.95 -4.89 5.00
CA ALA A 113 -8.99 -4.64 4.02
C ALA A 113 -10.14 -3.88 4.68
N VAL A 114 -10.53 -2.77 4.06
CA VAL A 114 -11.64 -1.91 4.47
C VAL A 114 -12.76 -2.07 3.47
N ILE A 115 -13.98 -2.36 3.95
CA ILE A 115 -15.20 -2.44 3.15
C ILE A 115 -16.30 -1.75 3.98
N GLY A 116 -16.63 -0.52 3.63
CA GLY A 116 -17.52 0.31 4.43
C GLY A 116 -16.94 0.56 5.84
N ARG A 117 -17.63 0.02 6.85
CA ARG A 117 -17.19 0.07 8.26
C ARG A 117 -16.54 -1.23 8.75
N ARG A 118 -16.40 -2.22 7.89
CA ARG A 118 -15.74 -3.48 8.20
C ARG A 118 -14.25 -3.40 7.93
N PHE A 119 -13.47 -3.91 8.88
CA PHE A 119 -12.01 -4.01 8.80
C PHE A 119 -11.62 -5.48 8.99
N VAL A 120 -10.92 -6.04 8.01
CA VAL A 120 -10.39 -7.40 8.06
C VAL A 120 -8.88 -7.34 7.96
N ALA A 121 -8.19 -7.77 9.04
CA ALA A 121 -6.74 -7.71 9.13
C ALA A 121 -6.14 -9.12 9.11
N TYR A 122 -5.12 -9.33 8.28
CA TYR A 122 -4.37 -10.57 8.18
C TYR A 122 -2.93 -10.34 7.74
N TRP A 123 -2.04 -11.19 8.22
CA TRP A 123 -0.67 -11.21 7.76
C TRP A 123 -0.56 -11.88 6.39
N ARG A 124 0.30 -11.32 5.57
CA ARG A 124 0.85 -11.97 4.38
C ARG A 124 2.29 -12.31 4.72
N VAL A 125 2.61 -13.57 4.72
CA VAL A 125 3.91 -14.10 5.12
C VAL A 125 4.56 -14.76 3.92
N GLN A 126 5.81 -14.42 3.62
CA GLN A 126 6.62 -15.12 2.63
C GLN A 126 7.46 -16.20 3.34
N PRO A 127 7.15 -17.49 3.14
CA PRO A 127 7.90 -18.57 3.78
C PRO A 127 9.31 -18.71 3.20
N ASP A 128 9.50 -18.34 1.93
CA ASP A 128 10.80 -18.33 1.28
C ASP A 128 11.62 -17.12 1.72
N ARG A 129 12.64 -17.36 2.54
CA ARG A 129 13.51 -16.31 3.08
C ARG A 129 14.41 -15.63 2.03
N GLN A 130 14.52 -16.20 0.83
CA GLN A 130 15.28 -15.58 -0.26
C GLN A 130 14.45 -14.49 -0.96
N LYS A 131 13.13 -14.51 -0.77
CA LYS A 131 12.23 -13.48 -1.32
C LYS A 131 12.03 -12.38 -0.27
N TRP A 132 12.26 -11.16 -0.66
CA TRP A 132 12.22 -9.98 0.19
C TRP A 132 10.81 -9.40 0.41
N TYR A 133 9.78 -9.91 -0.29
CA TYR A 133 8.42 -9.39 -0.24
C TYR A 133 7.37 -10.48 -0.04
N ALA A 134 6.31 -10.16 0.70
CA ALA A 134 5.21 -11.06 1.01
C ALA A 134 4.00 -10.79 0.12
N ASN A 135 4.08 -11.20 -1.17
CA ASN A 135 2.96 -11.09 -2.09
C ASN A 135 2.30 -12.47 -2.31
N LEU A 136 0.97 -12.52 -2.21
CA LEU A 136 0.19 -13.75 -2.40
C LEU A 136 0.28 -14.30 -3.84
N ALA A 137 0.50 -13.45 -4.84
CA ALA A 137 0.72 -13.87 -6.22
C ALA A 137 2.04 -14.63 -6.40
N HIS A 138 3.02 -14.41 -5.50
CA HIS A 138 4.34 -15.00 -5.58
C HIS A 138 4.63 -16.01 -4.45
N GLY A 139 3.60 -16.71 -3.97
CA GLY A 139 3.73 -17.78 -2.99
C GLY A 139 3.63 -17.36 -1.53
N GLY A 140 3.24 -16.11 -1.26
CA GLY A 140 2.92 -15.67 0.09
C GLY A 140 1.71 -16.43 0.67
N GLN A 141 1.72 -16.62 1.98
CA GLN A 141 0.66 -17.27 2.74
C GLN A 141 -0.11 -16.26 3.59
N ILE A 142 -1.35 -16.59 3.90
CA ILE A 142 -2.20 -15.78 4.79
C ILE A 142 -2.17 -16.39 6.19
N ASP A 143 -1.95 -15.53 7.19
CA ASP A 143 -2.04 -15.90 8.60
C ASP A 143 -2.97 -14.92 9.34
N PHE A 144 -4.04 -15.48 9.92
CA PHE A 144 -5.02 -14.73 10.72
C PHE A 144 -4.75 -14.80 12.22
N MET A 145 -3.79 -15.60 12.65
CA MET A 145 -3.61 -15.92 14.07
C MET A 145 -2.45 -15.14 14.69
N ALA A 146 -1.36 -14.94 13.95
CA ALA A 146 -0.17 -14.28 14.49
C ALA A 146 -0.46 -12.86 14.98
N ASP A 147 0.20 -12.50 16.06
CA ASP A 147 0.28 -11.14 16.64
C ASP A 147 -1.05 -10.38 16.70
N PRO A 148 -2.05 -10.85 17.44
CA PRO A 148 -3.38 -10.24 17.50
C PRO A 148 -3.35 -8.77 17.93
N GLU A 149 -2.42 -8.38 18.80
CA GLU A 149 -2.29 -6.99 19.23
C GLU A 149 -1.78 -6.08 18.10
N LEU A 150 -0.81 -6.53 17.30
CA LEU A 150 -0.35 -5.76 16.13
C LEU A 150 -1.47 -5.61 15.08
N ARG A 151 -2.31 -6.63 14.92
CA ARG A 151 -3.48 -6.54 14.03
C ARG A 151 -4.50 -5.51 14.53
N LYS A 152 -4.77 -5.47 15.84
CA LYS A 152 -5.64 -4.46 16.45
C LYS A 152 -5.09 -3.05 16.26
N MET A 153 -3.78 -2.87 16.46
CA MET A 153 -3.10 -1.59 16.26
C MET A 153 -3.20 -1.13 14.80
N ALA A 154 -2.98 -2.03 13.85
CA ALA A 154 -3.10 -1.74 12.43
C ALA A 154 -4.53 -1.34 12.06
N VAL A 155 -5.54 -2.06 12.54
CA VAL A 155 -6.95 -1.72 12.33
C VAL A 155 -7.27 -0.33 12.89
N SER A 156 -6.80 -0.01 14.09
CA SER A 156 -6.98 1.31 14.70
C SER A 156 -6.33 2.42 13.86
N ALA A 157 -5.09 2.22 13.43
CA ALA A 157 -4.36 3.17 12.59
C ALA A 157 -5.08 3.41 11.26
N VAL A 158 -5.49 2.33 10.57
CA VAL A 158 -6.22 2.42 9.30
C VAL A 158 -7.61 3.05 9.50
N SER A 159 -8.31 2.72 10.57
CA SER A 159 -9.60 3.36 10.88
C SER A 159 -9.47 4.87 11.06
N ASN A 160 -8.43 5.33 11.77
CA ASN A 160 -8.15 6.76 11.93
C ASN A 160 -7.82 7.43 10.58
N PHE A 161 -7.00 6.76 9.76
CA PHE A 161 -6.65 7.23 8.43
C PHE A 161 -7.89 7.32 7.52
N CYS A 162 -8.75 6.29 7.54
CA CYS A 162 -10.00 6.29 6.77
C CYS A 162 -10.97 7.39 7.21
N ARG A 163 -11.03 7.73 8.49
CA ARG A 163 -11.83 8.88 8.97
C ARG A 163 -11.33 10.21 8.41
N PHE A 164 -10.01 10.38 8.31
CA PHE A 164 -9.40 11.58 7.74
C PHE A 164 -9.59 11.65 6.21
N THR A 165 -9.39 10.54 5.50
CA THR A 165 -9.37 10.49 4.03
C THR A 165 -10.72 10.18 3.41
N ARG A 166 -11.68 9.70 4.21
CA ARG A 166 -13.00 9.18 3.79
C ARG A 166 -12.91 7.96 2.86
N ILE A 167 -11.78 7.27 2.85
CA ILE A 167 -11.65 6.00 2.11
C ILE A 167 -12.48 4.94 2.84
N ASP A 168 -13.37 4.28 2.11
CA ASP A 168 -14.27 3.25 2.64
C ASP A 168 -14.23 1.94 1.85
N LEU A 169 -13.39 1.85 0.80
CA LEU A 169 -13.12 0.61 0.07
C LEU A 169 -11.67 0.60 -0.41
N ALA A 170 -10.78 -0.07 0.32
CA ALA A 170 -9.39 -0.27 -0.05
C ALA A 170 -8.72 -1.38 0.79
N GLY A 171 -7.61 -1.92 0.27
CA GLY A 171 -6.68 -2.73 1.03
C GLY A 171 -5.44 -1.92 1.39
N PHE A 172 -5.12 -1.82 2.66
CA PHE A 172 -3.94 -1.12 3.17
C PHE A 172 -2.83 -2.12 3.47
N ASP A 173 -1.64 -1.87 2.96
CA ASP A 173 -0.45 -2.63 3.28
C ASP A 173 0.37 -1.89 4.33
N LEU A 174 0.70 -2.59 5.41
CA LEU A 174 1.45 -2.05 6.52
C LEU A 174 2.65 -2.94 6.85
N LEU A 175 3.71 -2.29 7.33
CA LEU A 175 4.88 -2.97 7.87
C LEU A 175 5.02 -2.64 9.37
N PHE A 176 5.50 -3.61 10.14
CA PHE A 176 5.97 -3.41 11.50
C PHE A 176 7.47 -3.64 11.52
N PRO A 177 8.29 -2.60 11.76
CA PRO A 177 9.73 -2.76 11.83
C PRO A 177 10.12 -3.70 12.97
N GLU A 178 11.03 -4.66 12.72
CA GLU A 178 11.46 -5.65 13.73
C GLU A 178 12.12 -5.03 14.94
N ARG A 179 12.76 -3.88 14.79
CA ARG A 179 13.58 -3.23 15.83
C ARG A 179 12.99 -1.92 16.35
N ALA A 180 11.72 -1.64 16.06
CA ALA A 180 11.10 -0.41 16.56
C ALA A 180 10.81 -0.52 18.07
N ALA A 181 11.20 0.50 18.82
CA ALA A 181 10.88 0.61 20.24
C ALA A 181 9.37 0.72 20.52
N SER A 182 8.58 1.07 19.50
CA SER A 182 7.12 1.09 19.51
C SER A 182 6.57 0.27 18.35
N ALA A 183 5.52 -0.49 18.59
CA ALA A 183 4.82 -1.30 17.58
C ALA A 183 3.95 -0.46 16.64
N THR A 184 4.46 0.67 16.15
CA THR A 184 3.70 1.58 15.29
C THR A 184 3.74 1.07 13.84
N PRO A 185 2.59 0.85 13.18
CA PRO A 185 2.56 0.39 11.80
C PRO A 185 2.98 1.48 10.83
N PHE A 186 3.84 1.14 9.87
CA PHE A 186 4.22 1.99 8.74
C PHE A 186 3.29 1.72 7.57
N PHE A 187 2.63 2.76 7.06
CA PHE A 187 1.81 2.68 5.86
C PHE A 187 2.69 2.53 4.62
N LEU A 188 2.49 1.46 3.86
CA LEU A 188 3.31 1.12 2.71
C LEU A 188 2.61 1.44 1.39
N GLU A 189 1.34 1.06 1.27
CA GLU A 189 0.55 1.20 0.04
C GLU A 189 -0.96 1.16 0.31
N ILE A 190 -1.73 1.86 -0.54
CA ILE A 190 -3.18 1.79 -0.61
C ILE A 190 -3.57 1.11 -1.92
N ASN A 191 -4.26 -0.01 -1.82
CA ASN A 191 -4.74 -0.79 -2.96
C ASN A 191 -6.26 -0.62 -3.08
N TYR A 192 -6.73 0.19 -4.00
CA TYR A 192 -8.17 0.38 -4.23
C TYR A 192 -8.82 -0.82 -4.93
N PHE A 193 -8.01 -1.62 -5.61
CA PHE A 193 -8.38 -2.95 -6.11
C PHE A 193 -7.48 -3.97 -5.43
N PHE A 194 -8.04 -4.86 -4.65
CA PHE A 194 -7.29 -5.80 -3.83
C PHE A 194 -7.81 -7.23 -3.92
N GLY A 195 -6.91 -8.19 -3.75
CA GLY A 195 -7.24 -9.61 -3.81
C GLY A 195 -8.17 -10.04 -2.67
N ARG A 196 -9.07 -10.97 -2.97
CA ARG A 196 -10.15 -11.40 -2.08
C ARG A 196 -9.82 -12.64 -1.25
N ARG A 197 -8.65 -13.27 -1.45
CA ARG A 197 -8.24 -14.49 -0.73
C ARG A 197 -8.31 -14.33 0.79
N GLY A 198 -7.80 -13.22 1.32
CA GLY A 198 -7.84 -12.91 2.75
C GLY A 198 -9.21 -12.53 3.30
N LEU A 199 -10.23 -12.50 2.46
CA LEU A 199 -11.63 -12.26 2.85
C LEU A 199 -12.49 -13.53 2.78
N GLY A 200 -11.88 -14.69 2.49
CA GLY A 200 -12.59 -15.94 2.28
C GLY A 200 -13.07 -16.15 0.83
N GLY A 201 -12.47 -15.40 -0.13
CA GLY A 201 -12.79 -15.49 -1.55
C GLY A 201 -13.84 -14.49 -2.02
N SER A 202 -14.24 -14.60 -3.27
CA SER A 202 -15.15 -13.64 -3.90
C SER A 202 -16.54 -13.64 -3.31
N GLU A 203 -17.09 -14.80 -2.99
CA GLU A 203 -18.43 -14.92 -2.41
C GLU A 203 -18.52 -14.22 -1.04
N ALA A 204 -17.57 -14.49 -0.15
CA ALA A 204 -17.50 -13.84 1.15
C ALA A 204 -17.30 -12.31 1.02
N TYR A 205 -16.46 -11.88 0.08
CA TYR A 205 -16.27 -10.45 -0.21
C TYR A 205 -17.58 -9.79 -0.66
N TYR A 206 -18.30 -10.36 -1.62
CA TYR A 206 -19.56 -9.77 -2.10
C TYR A 206 -20.64 -9.76 -1.05
N ARG A 207 -20.69 -10.76 -0.17
CA ARG A 207 -21.61 -10.77 0.98
C ARG A 207 -21.32 -9.61 1.94
N ILE A 208 -20.05 -9.36 2.25
CA ILE A 208 -19.65 -8.22 3.09
C ILE A 208 -20.00 -6.91 2.40
N LEU A 209 -19.69 -6.78 1.12
CA LEU A 209 -19.95 -5.57 0.32
C LEU A 209 -21.45 -5.25 0.29
N ASP A 210 -22.30 -6.24 0.03
CA ASP A 210 -23.76 -6.09 0.03
C ASP A 210 -24.28 -5.62 1.40
N GLN A 211 -23.81 -6.24 2.49
CA GLN A 211 -24.17 -5.83 3.84
C GLN A 211 -23.79 -4.38 4.13
N GLU A 212 -22.60 -3.95 3.72
CA GLU A 212 -22.13 -2.59 3.94
C GLU A 212 -22.83 -1.57 3.03
N MET A 213 -23.16 -1.93 1.78
CA MET A 213 -23.98 -1.12 0.89
C MET A 213 -25.37 -0.89 1.49
N ASN A 214 -26.05 -1.95 1.91
CA ASN A 214 -27.37 -1.86 2.54
C ASN A 214 -27.32 -1.03 3.84
N SER A 215 -26.28 -1.21 4.64
CA SER A 215 -26.04 -0.41 5.83
C SER A 215 -25.80 1.08 5.51
N TRP A 216 -25.06 1.37 4.43
CA TRP A 216 -24.82 2.72 3.96
C TRP A 216 -26.11 3.39 3.45
N LEU A 217 -26.91 2.67 2.65
CA LEU A 217 -28.22 3.15 2.18
C LEU A 217 -29.12 3.54 3.35
N ARG A 218 -29.28 2.66 4.33
CA ARG A 218 -30.08 2.93 5.54
C ARG A 218 -29.63 4.18 6.29
N ARG A 219 -28.31 4.33 6.50
CA ARG A 219 -27.75 5.50 7.20
C ARG A 219 -27.98 6.83 6.47
N ASN A 220 -28.20 6.78 5.15
CA ASN A 220 -28.45 7.98 4.34
C ASN A 220 -29.93 8.17 3.98
N GLY A 221 -30.83 7.39 4.57
CA GLY A 221 -32.27 7.48 4.27
C GLY A 221 -32.63 7.04 2.84
N LEU A 222 -31.76 6.26 2.20
CA LEU A 222 -31.91 5.77 0.83
C LEU A 222 -32.32 4.28 0.86
N GLU A 223 -33.39 3.94 1.59
CA GLU A 223 -33.89 2.58 1.58
C GLU A 223 -34.36 2.23 0.15
N ALA A 224 -33.88 1.10 -0.36
CA ALA A 224 -34.44 0.56 -1.59
C ALA A 224 -35.94 0.33 -1.36
N MET A 225 -36.81 0.97 -2.14
CA MET A 225 -38.21 0.60 -2.20
C MET A 225 -38.23 -0.89 -2.50
N ARG A 226 -38.72 -1.69 -1.56
CA ARG A 226 -39.01 -3.10 -1.84
C ARG A 226 -40.05 -3.04 -2.97
N ALA A 227 -39.69 -3.57 -4.12
CA ALA A 227 -40.68 -3.88 -5.12
C ALA A 227 -41.55 -4.96 -4.47
N ASP A 228 -42.72 -4.55 -3.97
CA ASP A 228 -43.78 -5.45 -3.59
C ASP A 228 -44.18 -6.20 -4.86
N SER A 229 -43.78 -7.43 -4.95
CA SER A 229 -44.24 -8.40 -5.95
C SER A 229 -45.17 -9.41 -5.32
#